data_4c0abec6c2133bfc7699fa5ec892244a
#
_entry.id   4c0abec6c2133bfc7699fa5ec892244a
#
_cell.length_a   1.000
_cell.length_b   1.000
_cell.length_c   1.000
_cell.angle_alpha   90.00
_cell.angle_beta   90.00
_cell.angle_gamma   90.00
#
_symmetry.space_group_name_H-M   'P 1'
#
loop_
_entity.id
_entity.type
_entity.pdbx_description
1 polymer ?
#
loop_
_entity_poly.entity_id
_entity_poly.type
_entity_poly.pdbx_seq_one_letter_code
_entity_poly.pdbx_strand_id
1 'polypeptide(L)'
;MDKSKNDEVYNRDIGIQRLKSLIERLRDPENGCPWDIEQDSKSIAHYCIEEAHELQHAISLNKTDSIKSELGDLLFQVAFHCNIAEKQHGFSFDDIIQDVCDKMIFRHPHVFKVEEGEEKTISSKEVKDNWEKIKSFEKNSTQDSTNFFEDVPLSLPALSHALKVQKKASQLKLDWPNSEGILEKINEEARELWKASESKERIAIEEEFGDLLFSLVNLARKLDVDPESSLDVAINKFKKRVSESIKIITREKIPHEQLTDDKLIEIWEQVKILLKKNDA
;
A
#
# COMPACT_ATOMS: atom_id res chain seq x y z
N MET A 1 -42.00 -13.56 3.01
CA MET A 1 -40.76 -12.99 3.52
C MET A 1 -40.29 -13.84 4.68
N ASP A 2 -39.22 -14.54 4.52
CA ASP A 2 -38.68 -15.41 5.58
C ASP A 2 -38.01 -14.53 6.65
N LYS A 3 -38.73 -14.29 7.75
CA LYS A 3 -38.26 -13.49 8.88
C LYS A 3 -37.06 -14.11 9.58
N SER A 4 -36.85 -15.45 9.42
CA SER A 4 -35.77 -16.17 10.11
C SER A 4 -34.37 -15.76 9.64
N LYS A 5 -34.17 -15.58 8.33
CA LYS A 5 -32.87 -15.14 7.75
C LYS A 5 -32.46 -13.71 8.14
N ASN A 6 -33.43 -12.82 8.34
CA ASN A 6 -33.13 -11.47 8.82
C ASN A 6 -32.76 -11.46 10.32
N ASP A 7 -33.32 -12.37 11.12
CA ASP A 7 -32.99 -12.48 12.55
C ASP A 7 -31.54 -12.94 12.78
N GLU A 8 -30.97 -13.74 11.90
CA GLU A 8 -29.57 -14.19 11.97
C GLU A 8 -28.60 -13.02 11.78
N VAL A 9 -28.85 -12.15 10.78
CA VAL A 9 -28.01 -10.96 10.53
C VAL A 9 -28.14 -9.93 11.66
N TYR A 10 -29.33 -9.76 12.23
CA TYR A 10 -29.56 -8.71 13.23
C TYR A 10 -29.25 -9.13 14.67
N ASN A 11 -29.51 -10.39 15.07
CA ASN A 11 -29.59 -10.75 16.47
C ASN A 11 -28.84 -12.02 16.92
N ARG A 12 -28.37 -12.90 16.01
CA ARG A 12 -27.79 -14.21 16.41
C ARG A 12 -26.31 -14.32 16.17
N ASP A 13 -25.80 -13.78 15.06
CA ASP A 13 -24.41 -13.93 14.70
C ASP A 13 -23.56 -12.77 15.22
N ILE A 14 -22.31 -13.06 15.61
CA ILE A 14 -21.36 -12.08 16.11
C ILE A 14 -20.08 -12.14 15.26
N GLY A 15 -19.46 -10.97 15.06
CA GLY A 15 -18.17 -10.88 14.39
C GLY A 15 -18.24 -11.33 12.94
N ILE A 16 -17.30 -12.18 12.54
CA ILE A 16 -17.12 -12.61 11.14
C ILE A 16 -18.32 -13.41 10.60
N GLN A 17 -18.99 -14.19 11.47
CA GLN A 17 -20.17 -14.96 11.05
C GLN A 17 -21.31 -14.03 10.65
N ARG A 18 -21.52 -12.94 11.39
CA ARG A 18 -22.50 -11.92 11.03
C ARG A 18 -22.20 -11.28 9.67
N LEU A 19 -20.92 -11.05 9.36
CA LEU A 19 -20.52 -10.50 8.07
C LEU A 19 -20.79 -11.48 6.93
N LYS A 20 -20.49 -12.78 7.13
CA LYS A 20 -20.83 -13.86 6.17
C LYS A 20 -22.32 -13.90 5.89
N SER A 21 -23.15 -13.97 6.93
CA SER A 21 -24.62 -14.01 6.82
C SER A 21 -25.18 -12.73 6.15
N LEU A 22 -24.57 -11.56 6.41
CA LEU A 22 -24.96 -10.32 5.75
C LEU A 22 -24.72 -10.40 4.24
N ILE A 23 -23.54 -10.84 3.80
CA ILE A 23 -23.18 -10.95 2.38
C ILE A 23 -24.04 -12.00 1.69
N GLU A 24 -24.27 -13.15 2.30
CA GLU A 24 -25.19 -14.17 1.79
C GLU A 24 -26.58 -13.60 1.58
N ARG A 25 -27.05 -12.77 2.52
CA ARG A 25 -28.36 -12.12 2.41
C ARG A 25 -28.42 -11.06 1.32
N LEU A 26 -27.36 -10.25 1.18
CA LEU A 26 -27.26 -9.26 0.09
C LEU A 26 -27.24 -9.93 -1.28
N ARG A 27 -26.64 -11.10 -1.40
CA ARG A 27 -26.49 -11.88 -2.65
C ARG A 27 -27.50 -13.02 -2.79
N ASP A 28 -28.57 -13.03 -2.00
CA ASP A 28 -29.68 -14.00 -2.16
C ASP A 28 -30.39 -13.76 -3.51
N PRO A 29 -30.48 -14.77 -4.40
CA PRO A 29 -31.02 -14.59 -5.75
C PRO A 29 -32.47 -14.11 -5.80
N GLU A 30 -33.28 -14.42 -4.78
CA GLU A 30 -34.69 -14.09 -4.76
C GLU A 30 -35.01 -12.78 -4.04
N ASN A 31 -34.26 -12.48 -2.97
CA ASN A 31 -34.60 -11.40 -2.06
C ASN A 31 -33.41 -10.51 -1.69
N GLY A 32 -32.28 -10.67 -2.35
CA GLY A 32 -31.07 -9.88 -2.13
C GLY A 32 -31.11 -8.52 -2.83
N CYS A 33 -30.01 -7.81 -2.75
CA CYS A 33 -29.83 -6.55 -3.46
C CYS A 33 -29.51 -6.81 -4.94
N PRO A 34 -30.27 -6.27 -5.89
CA PRO A 34 -30.03 -6.51 -7.33
C PRO A 34 -28.61 -6.18 -7.76
N TRP A 35 -28.01 -5.10 -7.24
CA TRP A 35 -26.65 -4.71 -7.56
C TRP A 35 -25.64 -5.73 -7.04
N ASP A 36 -25.76 -6.17 -5.79
CA ASP A 36 -24.84 -7.14 -5.17
C ASP A 36 -24.93 -8.52 -5.86
N ILE A 37 -26.11 -8.92 -6.32
CA ILE A 37 -26.33 -10.19 -7.02
C ILE A 37 -25.58 -10.22 -8.35
N GLU A 38 -25.56 -9.11 -9.10
CA GLU A 38 -24.93 -9.00 -10.41
C GLU A 38 -23.39 -8.96 -10.36
N GLN A 39 -22.78 -8.71 -9.18
CA GLN A 39 -21.34 -8.56 -9.09
C GLN A 39 -20.58 -9.88 -9.25
N ASP A 40 -19.47 -9.80 -9.98
CA ASP A 40 -18.43 -10.82 -10.03
C ASP A 40 -17.09 -10.30 -9.49
N SER A 41 -16.08 -11.17 -9.36
CA SER A 41 -14.78 -10.78 -8.81
C SER A 41 -14.07 -9.71 -9.64
N LYS A 42 -14.33 -9.61 -10.95
CA LYS A 42 -13.68 -8.59 -11.80
C LYS A 42 -14.35 -7.24 -11.64
N SER A 43 -15.69 -7.23 -11.55
CA SER A 43 -16.46 -5.98 -11.45
C SER A 43 -16.17 -5.21 -10.14
N ILE A 44 -15.83 -5.92 -9.04
CA ILE A 44 -15.60 -5.31 -7.73
C ILE A 44 -14.13 -5.29 -7.28
N ALA A 45 -13.20 -5.86 -8.07
CA ALA A 45 -11.77 -5.93 -7.68
C ALA A 45 -11.15 -4.55 -7.39
N HIS A 46 -11.61 -3.50 -8.08
CA HIS A 46 -11.09 -2.14 -7.88
C HIS A 46 -11.45 -1.58 -6.50
N TYR A 47 -12.58 -1.96 -5.90
CA TYR A 47 -12.94 -1.50 -4.55
C TYR A 47 -11.95 -1.98 -3.48
N CYS A 48 -11.39 -3.19 -3.60
CA CYS A 48 -10.32 -3.62 -2.68
C CYS A 48 -9.11 -2.69 -2.67
N ILE A 49 -8.77 -2.11 -3.83
CA ILE A 49 -7.66 -1.17 -3.97
C ILE A 49 -8.07 0.19 -3.41
N GLU A 50 -9.29 0.64 -3.69
CA GLU A 50 -9.86 1.89 -3.18
C GLU A 50 -9.86 1.90 -1.65
N GLU A 51 -10.48 0.90 -1.01
CA GLU A 51 -10.54 0.79 0.46
C GLU A 51 -9.15 0.66 1.10
N ALA A 52 -8.20 -0.04 0.43
CA ALA A 52 -6.82 -0.11 0.91
C ALA A 52 -6.12 1.26 0.90
N HIS A 53 -6.38 2.10 -0.11
CA HIS A 53 -5.85 3.46 -0.17
C HIS A 53 -6.54 4.39 0.83
N GLU A 54 -7.86 4.25 1.05
CA GLU A 54 -8.60 5.03 2.04
C GLU A 54 -8.11 4.69 3.46
N LEU A 55 -7.90 3.41 3.75
CA LEU A 55 -7.27 2.97 5.00
C LEU A 55 -5.87 3.56 5.18
N GLN A 56 -5.02 3.51 4.14
CA GLN A 56 -3.68 4.09 4.18
C GLN A 56 -3.74 5.60 4.48
N HIS A 57 -4.66 6.30 3.84
CA HIS A 57 -4.90 7.73 4.06
C HIS A 57 -5.37 8.01 5.50
N ALA A 58 -6.35 7.25 6.02
CA ALA A 58 -6.83 7.38 7.38
C ALA A 58 -5.71 7.16 8.43
N ILE A 59 -4.85 6.16 8.20
CA ILE A 59 -3.66 5.89 9.02
C ILE A 59 -2.69 7.07 8.96
N SER A 60 -2.41 7.63 7.76
CA SER A 60 -1.49 8.76 7.60
C SER A 60 -1.94 10.03 8.34
N LEU A 61 -3.26 10.18 8.52
CA LEU A 61 -3.88 11.27 9.27
C LEU A 61 -4.06 10.97 10.77
N ASN A 62 -3.74 9.76 11.22
CA ASN A 62 -3.95 9.27 12.59
C ASN A 62 -5.40 9.47 13.10
N LYS A 63 -6.40 9.25 12.21
CA LYS A 63 -7.82 9.42 12.52
C LYS A 63 -8.45 8.10 12.92
N THR A 64 -8.54 7.84 14.21
CA THR A 64 -8.99 6.55 14.77
C THR A 64 -10.35 6.08 14.22
N ASP A 65 -11.35 6.97 14.16
CA ASP A 65 -12.70 6.60 13.67
C ASP A 65 -12.68 6.25 12.17
N SER A 66 -11.92 7.01 11.36
CA SER A 66 -11.75 6.70 9.95
C SER A 66 -10.99 5.38 9.76
N ILE A 67 -9.91 5.15 10.51
CA ILE A 67 -9.17 3.87 10.46
C ILE A 67 -10.10 2.68 10.73
N LYS A 68 -10.99 2.81 11.72
CA LYS A 68 -11.96 1.76 12.05
C LYS A 68 -12.97 1.54 10.92
N SER A 69 -13.44 2.62 10.27
CA SER A 69 -14.35 2.55 9.13
C SER A 69 -13.69 1.81 7.97
N GLU A 70 -12.55 2.31 7.50
CA GLU A 70 -11.88 1.78 6.32
C GLU A 70 -11.38 0.33 6.51
N LEU A 71 -10.99 -0.06 7.74
CA LEU A 71 -10.74 -1.47 8.07
C LEU A 71 -11.99 -2.34 7.90
N GLY A 72 -13.16 -1.80 8.26
CA GLY A 72 -14.44 -2.47 8.07
C GLY A 72 -14.78 -2.65 6.60
N ASP A 73 -14.61 -1.60 5.81
CA ASP A 73 -14.92 -1.59 4.38
C ASP A 73 -13.98 -2.51 3.60
N LEU A 74 -12.68 -2.49 3.90
CA LEU A 74 -11.72 -3.44 3.32
C LEU A 74 -12.05 -4.89 3.70
N LEU A 75 -12.43 -5.16 4.96
CA LEU A 75 -12.85 -6.48 5.40
C LEU A 75 -14.13 -6.94 4.70
N PHE A 76 -15.07 -6.02 4.45
CA PHE A 76 -16.29 -6.29 3.69
C PHE A 76 -15.94 -6.72 2.26
N GLN A 77 -15.04 -6.00 1.56
CA GLN A 77 -14.60 -6.37 0.21
C GLN A 77 -13.96 -7.76 0.19
N VAL A 78 -13.09 -8.08 1.14
CA VAL A 78 -12.48 -9.41 1.25
C VAL A 78 -13.56 -10.49 1.42
N ALA A 79 -14.49 -10.30 2.34
CA ALA A 79 -15.56 -11.27 2.60
C ALA A 79 -16.53 -11.40 1.42
N PHE A 80 -16.78 -10.31 0.68
CA PHE A 80 -17.60 -10.33 -0.53
C PHE A 80 -16.94 -11.18 -1.63
N HIS A 81 -15.64 -10.97 -1.88
CA HIS A 81 -14.85 -11.80 -2.80
C HIS A 81 -14.83 -13.27 -2.39
N CYS A 82 -14.74 -13.57 -1.09
CA CYS A 82 -14.81 -14.95 -0.60
C CYS A 82 -16.16 -15.63 -0.94
N ASN A 83 -17.28 -14.92 -0.77
CA ASN A 83 -18.60 -15.44 -1.16
C ASN A 83 -18.72 -15.71 -2.66
N ILE A 84 -18.12 -14.86 -3.50
CA ILE A 84 -18.07 -15.11 -4.96
C ILE A 84 -17.21 -16.33 -5.25
N ALA A 85 -16.02 -16.40 -4.67
CA ALA A 85 -15.05 -17.47 -4.88
C ALA A 85 -15.58 -18.84 -4.43
N GLU A 86 -16.33 -18.90 -3.34
CA GLU A 86 -16.99 -20.13 -2.88
C GLU A 86 -17.91 -20.71 -3.92
N LYS A 87 -18.70 -19.87 -4.59
CA LYS A 87 -19.61 -20.28 -5.67
C LYS A 87 -18.91 -20.61 -6.99
N GLN A 88 -17.79 -19.94 -7.29
CA GLN A 88 -17.09 -20.09 -8.58
C GLN A 88 -15.99 -21.14 -8.53
N HIS A 89 -15.30 -21.29 -7.40
CA HIS A 89 -14.08 -22.07 -7.25
C HIS A 89 -14.18 -23.15 -6.18
N GLY A 90 -15.23 -23.16 -5.35
CA GLY A 90 -15.52 -24.22 -4.38
C GLY A 90 -14.70 -24.16 -3.08
N PHE A 91 -13.93 -23.09 -2.81
CA PHE A 91 -13.27 -22.88 -1.53
C PHE A 91 -14.01 -21.85 -0.68
N SER A 92 -14.16 -22.15 0.60
CA SER A 92 -14.91 -21.32 1.54
C SER A 92 -14.06 -20.19 2.14
N PHE A 93 -14.72 -19.26 2.83
CA PHE A 93 -14.05 -18.25 3.65
C PHE A 93 -13.16 -18.90 4.73
N ASP A 94 -13.61 -20.01 5.31
CA ASP A 94 -12.88 -20.71 6.37
C ASP A 94 -11.62 -21.39 5.81
N ASP A 95 -11.65 -21.90 4.58
CA ASP A 95 -10.46 -22.43 3.88
C ASP A 95 -9.42 -21.32 3.68
N ILE A 96 -9.85 -20.12 3.29
CA ILE A 96 -8.95 -18.97 3.12
C ILE A 96 -8.29 -18.57 4.46
N ILE A 97 -9.07 -18.59 5.55
CA ILE A 97 -8.55 -18.31 6.89
C ILE A 97 -7.55 -19.40 7.28
N GLN A 98 -7.87 -20.68 7.07
CA GLN A 98 -6.99 -21.78 7.40
C GLN A 98 -5.66 -21.66 6.64
N ASP A 99 -5.72 -21.44 5.34
CA ASP A 99 -4.53 -21.28 4.49
C ASP A 99 -3.62 -20.15 4.93
N VAL A 100 -4.20 -19.00 5.28
CA VAL A 100 -3.39 -17.86 5.74
C VAL A 100 -2.80 -18.12 7.12
N CYS A 101 -3.53 -18.79 8.02
CA CYS A 101 -3.02 -19.16 9.34
C CYS A 101 -1.85 -20.15 9.22
N ASP A 102 -2.03 -21.22 8.45
CA ASP A 102 -0.97 -22.24 8.25
C ASP A 102 0.28 -21.62 7.62
N LYS A 103 0.10 -20.78 6.62
CA LYS A 103 1.18 -20.02 6.01
C LYS A 103 1.89 -19.10 7.01
N MET A 104 1.16 -18.39 7.87
CA MET A 104 1.77 -17.51 8.88
C MET A 104 2.50 -18.33 9.96
N ILE A 105 1.95 -19.43 10.43
CA ILE A 105 2.60 -20.35 11.36
C ILE A 105 3.90 -20.90 10.76
N PHE A 106 3.85 -21.36 9.51
CA PHE A 106 5.03 -21.86 8.81
C PHE A 106 6.14 -20.84 8.66
N ARG A 107 5.77 -19.58 8.38
CA ARG A 107 6.72 -18.47 8.17
C ARG A 107 7.26 -17.86 9.46
N HIS A 108 6.71 -18.24 10.63
CA HIS A 108 7.16 -17.75 11.94
C HIS A 108 7.65 -18.88 12.85
N PRO A 109 8.62 -19.70 12.40
CA PRO A 109 9.10 -20.85 13.21
C PRO A 109 9.70 -20.40 14.55
N HIS A 110 10.20 -19.18 14.64
CA HIS A 110 10.73 -18.59 15.86
C HIS A 110 9.65 -18.28 16.91
N VAL A 111 8.36 -18.31 16.54
CA VAL A 111 7.23 -18.14 17.45
C VAL A 111 6.55 -19.48 17.74
N PHE A 112 6.36 -20.31 16.71
CA PHE A 112 5.50 -21.49 16.80
C PHE A 112 6.25 -22.83 16.92
N LYS A 113 7.59 -22.83 16.77
CA LYS A 113 8.44 -24.04 16.87
C LYS A 113 9.55 -23.91 17.91
N VAL A 114 9.34 -23.10 18.95
CA VAL A 114 10.31 -22.94 20.06
C VAL A 114 10.13 -24.10 21.01
N GLU A 115 11.20 -24.86 21.28
CA GLU A 115 11.20 -25.88 22.36
C GLU A 115 11.21 -25.20 23.74
N GLU A 116 10.50 -25.78 24.72
CA GLU A 116 10.44 -25.25 26.08
C GLU A 116 11.87 -25.12 26.66
N GLY A 117 12.30 -23.89 26.93
CA GLY A 117 13.59 -23.57 27.53
C GLY A 117 14.62 -22.86 26.63
N GLU A 118 14.34 -22.68 25.35
CA GLU A 118 15.20 -21.86 24.47
C GLU A 118 14.69 -20.41 24.38
N GLU A 119 15.32 -19.49 25.09
CA GLU A 119 15.19 -18.05 24.83
C GLU A 119 15.99 -17.70 23.56
N LYS A 120 15.37 -17.71 22.41
CA LYS A 120 15.98 -17.15 21.19
C LYS A 120 15.55 -15.70 21.03
N THR A 121 16.37 -14.78 21.46
CA THR A 121 16.28 -13.38 21.06
C THR A 121 16.68 -13.26 19.59
N ILE A 122 15.69 -13.26 18.71
CA ILE A 122 15.90 -13.03 17.26
C ILE A 122 15.61 -11.57 16.96
N SER A 123 16.50 -10.89 16.24
CA SER A 123 16.31 -9.49 15.86
C SER A 123 15.26 -9.36 14.73
N SER A 124 14.60 -8.20 14.64
CA SER A 124 13.65 -7.92 13.55
C SER A 124 14.27 -8.08 12.15
N LYS A 125 15.57 -7.82 12.01
CA LYS A 125 16.29 -8.02 10.77
C LYS A 125 16.41 -9.50 10.42
N GLU A 126 16.81 -10.34 11.37
CA GLU A 126 16.89 -11.80 11.17
C GLU A 126 15.53 -12.41 10.87
N VAL A 127 14.45 -11.89 11.48
CA VAL A 127 13.08 -12.31 11.14
C VAL A 127 12.75 -11.99 9.69
N LYS A 128 13.04 -10.75 9.22
CA LYS A 128 12.83 -10.36 7.82
C LYS A 128 13.65 -11.24 6.85
N ASP A 129 14.92 -11.47 7.15
CA ASP A 129 15.80 -12.28 6.31
C ASP A 129 15.33 -13.75 6.22
N ASN A 130 14.89 -14.33 7.33
CA ASN A 130 14.34 -15.67 7.38
C ASN A 130 13.00 -15.78 6.63
N TRP A 131 12.13 -14.77 6.78
CA TRP A 131 10.86 -14.69 6.06
C TRP A 131 11.05 -14.73 4.55
N GLU A 132 11.98 -13.92 4.00
CA GLU A 132 12.26 -13.88 2.57
C GLU A 132 12.85 -15.23 2.08
N LYS A 133 13.71 -15.88 2.87
CA LYS A 133 14.23 -17.22 2.55
C LYS A 133 13.12 -18.27 2.49
N ILE A 134 12.24 -18.30 3.49
CA ILE A 134 11.13 -19.26 3.53
C ILE A 134 10.18 -19.02 2.36
N LYS A 135 9.84 -17.77 2.07
CA LYS A 135 9.00 -17.38 0.95
C LYS A 135 9.60 -17.75 -0.41
N SER A 136 10.92 -17.61 -0.57
CA SER A 136 11.60 -18.03 -1.80
C SER A 136 11.62 -19.55 -1.96
N PHE A 137 11.74 -20.30 -0.86
CA PHE A 137 11.70 -21.75 -0.86
C PHE A 137 10.31 -22.30 -1.24
N GLU A 138 9.23 -21.72 -0.71
CA GLU A 138 7.86 -22.07 -1.08
C GLU A 138 7.61 -21.91 -2.59
N LYS A 139 8.14 -20.85 -3.19
CA LYS A 139 7.98 -20.55 -4.61
C LYS A 139 8.75 -21.49 -5.52
N ASN A 140 9.98 -21.83 -5.17
CA ASN A 140 10.82 -22.72 -5.96
C ASN A 140 10.26 -24.14 -6.06
N SER A 141 9.39 -24.55 -5.13
CA SER A 141 8.73 -25.85 -5.15
C SER A 141 7.51 -25.91 -6.10
N THR A 142 7.03 -24.78 -6.61
CA THR A 142 5.75 -24.73 -7.35
C THR A 142 5.85 -24.17 -8.78
N GLN A 143 7.02 -23.67 -9.25
CA GLN A 143 7.10 -22.99 -10.55
C GLN A 143 8.25 -23.44 -11.44
N ASP A 144 7.89 -23.94 -12.61
CA ASP A 144 8.70 -24.07 -13.83
C ASP A 144 8.65 -22.77 -14.67
N SER A 145 8.67 -21.57 -14.01
CA SER A 145 8.49 -20.32 -14.77
C SER A 145 9.81 -19.83 -15.37
N THR A 146 9.80 -19.60 -16.67
CA THR A 146 10.93 -19.03 -17.43
C THR A 146 11.13 -17.54 -17.18
N ASN A 147 10.15 -16.86 -16.54
CA ASN A 147 10.21 -15.43 -16.25
C ASN A 147 10.44 -15.19 -14.74
N PHE A 148 11.63 -14.71 -14.41
CA PHE A 148 12.03 -14.43 -13.02
C PHE A 148 11.10 -13.42 -12.32
N PHE A 149 10.45 -12.49 -13.03
CA PHE A 149 9.61 -11.43 -12.46
C PHE A 149 8.09 -11.72 -12.54
N GLU A 150 7.68 -12.90 -12.96
CA GLU A 150 6.27 -13.25 -13.19
C GLU A 150 5.35 -13.04 -11.97
N ASP A 151 5.90 -13.22 -10.77
CA ASP A 151 5.16 -13.05 -9.51
C ASP A 151 5.11 -11.61 -8.99
N VAL A 152 5.65 -10.64 -9.73
CA VAL A 152 5.53 -9.23 -9.42
C VAL A 152 4.28 -8.68 -10.12
N PRO A 153 3.22 -8.30 -9.37
CA PRO A 153 1.99 -7.84 -10.00
C PRO A 153 2.20 -6.54 -10.77
N LEU A 154 1.78 -6.52 -12.04
CA LEU A 154 1.85 -5.35 -12.91
C LEU A 154 0.89 -4.22 -12.49
N SER A 155 -0.13 -4.55 -11.69
CA SER A 155 -1.15 -3.61 -11.21
C SER A 155 -0.69 -2.74 -10.02
N LEU A 156 0.52 -2.94 -9.52
CA LEU A 156 1.06 -2.13 -8.42
C LEU A 156 1.30 -0.69 -8.88
N PRO A 157 1.16 0.31 -7.97
CA PRO A 157 1.67 1.65 -8.18
C PRO A 157 3.16 1.61 -8.55
N ALA A 158 3.60 2.55 -9.40
CA ALA A 158 4.93 2.47 -10.05
C ALA A 158 6.10 2.37 -9.07
N LEU A 159 6.09 3.15 -7.98
CA LEU A 159 7.17 3.09 -6.98
C LEU A 159 7.17 1.76 -6.22
N SER A 160 5.97 1.26 -5.86
CA SER A 160 5.80 -0.05 -5.22
C SER A 160 6.21 -1.19 -6.15
N HIS A 161 5.92 -1.08 -7.45
CA HIS A 161 6.35 -2.03 -8.47
C HIS A 161 7.87 -2.07 -8.58
N ALA A 162 8.51 -0.90 -8.76
CA ALA A 162 9.96 -0.76 -8.80
C ALA A 162 10.63 -1.34 -7.53
N LEU A 163 10.08 -1.04 -6.34
CA LEU A 163 10.57 -1.59 -5.07
C LEU A 163 10.54 -3.12 -5.06
N LYS A 164 9.46 -3.75 -5.53
CA LYS A 164 9.35 -5.22 -5.59
C LYS A 164 10.31 -5.84 -6.61
N VAL A 165 10.45 -5.22 -7.79
CA VAL A 165 11.40 -5.65 -8.81
C VAL A 165 12.83 -5.62 -8.25
N GLN A 166 13.23 -4.53 -7.61
CA GLN A 166 14.58 -4.39 -7.02
C GLN A 166 14.80 -5.36 -5.86
N LYS A 167 13.81 -5.56 -4.97
CA LYS A 167 13.89 -6.59 -3.91
C LYS A 167 14.12 -7.98 -4.51
N LYS A 168 13.45 -8.29 -5.60
CA LYS A 168 13.61 -9.58 -6.25
C LYS A 168 14.97 -9.73 -6.92
N ALA A 169 15.44 -8.70 -7.64
CA ALA A 169 16.79 -8.69 -8.23
C ALA A 169 17.90 -8.85 -7.18
N SER A 170 17.74 -8.26 -6.01
CA SER A 170 18.72 -8.38 -4.91
C SER A 170 18.91 -9.82 -4.41
N GLN A 171 17.91 -10.71 -4.56
CA GLN A 171 18.04 -12.14 -4.26
C GLN A 171 19.05 -12.85 -5.16
N LEU A 172 19.26 -12.35 -6.38
CA LEU A 172 20.28 -12.82 -7.31
C LEU A 172 21.65 -12.14 -7.10
N LYS A 173 21.81 -11.39 -6.01
CA LYS A 173 23.00 -10.55 -5.74
C LYS A 173 23.23 -9.44 -6.78
N LEU A 174 22.23 -9.14 -7.61
CA LEU A 174 22.21 -7.98 -8.49
C LEU A 174 21.76 -6.77 -7.68
N ASP A 175 22.66 -6.27 -6.85
CA ASP A 175 22.37 -5.20 -5.91
C ASP A 175 23.62 -4.40 -5.55
N TRP A 176 23.45 -3.13 -5.20
CA TRP A 176 24.51 -2.29 -4.69
C TRP A 176 24.97 -2.77 -3.30
N PRO A 177 26.27 -2.80 -3.02
CA PRO A 177 26.78 -3.27 -1.73
C PRO A 177 26.38 -2.34 -0.57
N ASN A 178 26.27 -1.02 -0.82
CA ASN A 178 25.94 -0.01 0.16
C ASN A 178 25.10 1.14 -0.43
N SER A 179 24.66 2.07 0.41
CA SER A 179 23.88 3.23 -0.01
C SER A 179 24.72 4.31 -0.72
N GLU A 180 26.03 4.31 -0.55
CA GLU A 180 26.95 5.31 -1.14
C GLU A 180 26.95 5.20 -2.65
N GLY A 181 27.11 3.99 -3.20
CA GLY A 181 27.03 3.77 -4.65
C GLY A 181 25.68 4.14 -5.26
N ILE A 182 24.59 3.99 -4.50
CA ILE A 182 23.27 4.42 -4.95
C ILE A 182 23.18 5.95 -4.99
N LEU A 183 23.74 6.65 -4.00
CA LEU A 183 23.78 8.12 -3.97
C LEU A 183 24.62 8.66 -5.12
N GLU A 184 25.73 8.01 -5.46
CA GLU A 184 26.53 8.36 -6.65
C GLU A 184 25.70 8.19 -7.92
N LYS A 185 24.94 7.09 -8.05
CA LYS A 185 24.07 6.85 -9.21
C LYS A 185 22.94 7.88 -9.30
N ILE A 186 22.30 8.24 -8.20
CA ILE A 186 21.27 9.32 -8.17
C ILE A 186 21.87 10.64 -8.70
N ASN A 187 23.10 10.98 -8.31
CA ASN A 187 23.78 12.17 -8.81
C ASN A 187 24.14 12.09 -10.30
N GLU A 188 24.46 10.90 -10.78
CA GLU A 188 24.69 10.62 -12.19
C GLU A 188 23.42 10.84 -13.00
N GLU A 189 22.30 10.15 -12.63
CA GLU A 189 21.00 10.28 -13.29
C GLU A 189 20.47 11.72 -13.28
N ALA A 190 20.67 12.43 -12.17
CA ALA A 190 20.27 13.83 -12.10
C ALA A 190 21.05 14.72 -13.09
N ARG A 191 22.34 14.44 -13.34
CA ARG A 191 23.15 15.16 -14.34
C ARG A 191 22.76 14.78 -15.76
N GLU A 192 22.43 13.50 -16.00
CA GLU A 192 22.00 12.99 -17.31
C GLU A 192 20.64 13.58 -17.68
N LEU A 193 19.70 13.61 -16.73
CA LEU A 193 18.42 14.30 -16.90
C LEU A 193 18.61 15.79 -17.21
N TRP A 194 19.55 16.47 -16.53
CA TRP A 194 19.84 17.88 -16.82
C TRP A 194 20.36 18.06 -18.26
N LYS A 195 21.30 17.23 -18.72
CA LYS A 195 21.81 17.25 -20.11
C LYS A 195 20.70 16.96 -21.12
N ALA A 196 19.86 15.93 -20.86
CA ALA A 196 18.72 15.59 -21.70
C ALA A 196 17.75 16.78 -21.82
N SER A 197 17.52 17.51 -20.72
CA SER A 197 16.65 18.71 -20.72
C SER A 197 17.17 19.84 -21.63
N GLU A 198 18.50 19.98 -21.75
CA GLU A 198 19.13 20.96 -22.66
C GLU A 198 18.93 20.58 -24.14
N SER A 199 18.95 19.27 -24.46
CA SER A 199 18.72 18.78 -25.83
C SER A 199 17.27 18.95 -26.31
N LYS A 200 16.31 19.07 -25.38
CA LYS A 200 14.86 19.12 -25.62
C LYS A 200 14.28 17.85 -26.29
N GLU A 201 15.06 16.77 -26.31
CA GLU A 201 14.58 15.48 -26.81
C GLU A 201 13.73 14.79 -25.74
N ARG A 202 12.42 14.76 -25.98
CA ARG A 202 11.44 14.30 -24.99
C ARG A 202 11.68 12.85 -24.54
N ILE A 203 12.04 11.97 -25.47
CA ILE A 203 12.30 10.55 -25.15
C ILE A 203 13.48 10.42 -24.18
N ALA A 204 14.58 11.11 -24.43
CA ALA A 204 15.74 11.10 -23.55
C ALA A 204 15.40 11.68 -22.16
N ILE A 205 14.61 12.74 -22.10
CA ILE A 205 14.15 13.33 -20.81
C ILE A 205 13.29 12.33 -20.03
N GLU A 206 12.37 11.61 -20.69
CA GLU A 206 11.50 10.62 -20.05
C GLU A 206 12.30 9.42 -19.54
N GLU A 207 13.33 8.97 -20.29
CA GLU A 207 14.25 7.89 -19.92
C GLU A 207 15.03 8.25 -18.64
N GLU A 208 15.78 9.36 -18.68
CA GLU A 208 16.60 9.79 -17.54
C GLU A 208 15.77 10.13 -16.29
N PHE A 209 14.55 10.67 -16.49
CA PHE A 209 13.64 10.90 -15.38
C PHE A 209 13.19 9.59 -14.73
N GLY A 210 12.92 8.57 -15.55
CA GLY A 210 12.59 7.22 -15.09
C GLY A 210 13.74 6.59 -14.28
N ASP A 211 14.99 6.70 -14.78
CA ASP A 211 16.16 6.14 -14.12
C ASP A 211 16.49 6.83 -12.80
N LEU A 212 16.29 8.14 -12.73
CA LEU A 212 16.39 8.89 -11.48
C LEU A 212 15.36 8.41 -10.44
N LEU A 213 14.09 8.25 -10.83
CA LEU A 213 13.05 7.72 -9.93
C LEU A 213 13.37 6.31 -9.46
N PHE A 214 13.84 5.44 -10.37
CA PHE A 214 14.21 4.08 -10.05
C PHE A 214 15.37 4.01 -9.06
N SER A 215 16.39 4.88 -9.22
CA SER A 215 17.52 5.01 -8.31
C SER A 215 17.09 5.53 -6.93
N LEU A 216 16.12 6.47 -6.86
CA LEU A 216 15.52 6.93 -5.60
C LEU A 216 14.77 5.82 -4.86
N VAL A 217 14.01 4.98 -5.59
CA VAL A 217 13.35 3.80 -5.00
C VAL A 217 14.38 2.81 -4.45
N ASN A 218 15.52 2.65 -5.12
CA ASN A 218 16.59 1.78 -4.64
C ASN A 218 17.20 2.30 -3.33
N LEU A 219 17.40 3.61 -3.22
CA LEU A 219 17.83 4.22 -1.95
C LEU A 219 16.81 4.00 -0.84
N ALA A 220 15.52 4.22 -1.12
CA ALA A 220 14.44 3.99 -0.16
C ALA A 220 14.46 2.54 0.35
N ARG A 221 14.64 1.57 -0.55
CA ARG A 221 14.78 0.15 -0.21
C ARG A 221 15.96 -0.12 0.74
N LYS A 222 17.11 0.47 0.49
CA LYS A 222 18.31 0.30 1.36
C LYS A 222 18.16 0.96 2.73
N LEU A 223 17.35 2.01 2.80
CA LEU A 223 17.03 2.70 4.05
C LEU A 223 15.82 2.08 4.79
N ASP A 224 15.26 0.98 4.27
CA ASP A 224 14.03 0.33 4.78
C ASP A 224 12.84 1.31 4.87
N VAL A 225 12.72 2.18 3.87
CA VAL A 225 11.65 3.18 3.74
C VAL A 225 10.73 2.77 2.59
N ASP A 226 9.42 2.84 2.79
CA ASP A 226 8.45 2.65 1.71
C ASP A 226 8.32 3.93 0.87
N PRO A 227 8.66 3.89 -0.44
CA PRO A 227 8.69 5.08 -1.27
C PRO A 227 7.31 5.63 -1.60
N GLU A 228 6.28 4.79 -1.73
CA GLU A 228 4.90 5.20 -2.01
C GLU A 228 4.34 5.99 -0.82
N SER A 229 4.37 5.38 0.37
CA SER A 229 3.92 6.03 1.61
C SER A 229 4.71 7.30 1.93
N SER A 230 6.01 7.32 1.64
CA SER A 230 6.84 8.52 1.87
C SER A 230 6.45 9.67 0.95
N LEU A 231 6.09 9.37 -0.30
CA LEU A 231 5.60 10.36 -1.24
C LEU A 231 4.22 10.89 -0.82
N ASP A 232 3.32 10.01 -0.35
CA ASP A 232 2.00 10.42 0.18
C ASP A 232 2.13 11.36 1.37
N VAL A 233 3.02 11.07 2.30
CA VAL A 233 3.32 11.98 3.42
C VAL A 233 3.81 13.34 2.93
N ALA A 234 4.67 13.37 1.91
CA ALA A 234 5.15 14.63 1.31
C ALA A 234 4.02 15.41 0.62
N ILE A 235 3.16 14.71 -0.14
CA ILE A 235 1.98 15.28 -0.80
C ILE A 235 1.02 15.90 0.24
N ASN A 236 0.70 15.17 1.30
CA ASN A 236 -0.21 15.64 2.34
C ASN A 236 0.38 16.86 3.09
N LYS A 237 1.68 16.85 3.35
CA LYS A 237 2.39 18.01 3.92
C LYS A 237 2.31 19.23 2.98
N PHE A 238 2.48 19.01 1.68
CA PHE A 238 2.35 20.08 0.69
C PHE A 238 0.93 20.64 0.64
N LYS A 239 -0.10 19.77 0.54
CA LYS A 239 -1.51 20.16 0.56
C LYS A 239 -1.86 20.98 1.80
N LYS A 240 -1.42 20.55 3.00
CA LYS A 240 -1.64 21.26 4.26
C LYS A 240 -1.01 22.67 4.20
N ARG A 241 0.22 22.79 3.68
CA ARG A 241 0.90 24.08 3.54
C ARG A 241 0.18 25.03 2.57
N VAL A 242 -0.21 24.53 1.40
CA VAL A 242 -0.98 25.32 0.42
C VAL A 242 -2.30 25.81 1.02
N SER A 243 -3.03 24.94 1.72
CA SER A 243 -4.29 25.32 2.38
C SER A 243 -4.09 26.42 3.42
N GLU A 244 -3.05 26.37 4.23
CA GLU A 244 -2.75 27.43 5.20
C GLU A 244 -2.26 28.72 4.52
N SER A 245 -1.50 28.62 3.42
CA SER A 245 -1.12 29.79 2.61
C SER A 245 -2.35 30.51 2.06
N ILE A 246 -3.32 29.75 1.53
CA ILE A 246 -4.59 30.31 1.03
C ILE A 246 -5.35 31.02 2.17
N LYS A 247 -5.38 30.45 3.38
CA LYS A 247 -6.03 31.09 4.55
C LYS A 247 -5.36 32.43 4.90
N ILE A 248 -4.02 32.51 4.86
CA ILE A 248 -3.27 33.77 5.10
C ILE A 248 -3.63 34.78 4.02
N ILE A 249 -3.54 34.42 2.74
CA ILE A 249 -3.85 35.31 1.61
C ILE A 249 -5.28 35.88 1.74
N THR A 250 -6.24 35.01 2.05
CA THR A 250 -7.65 35.39 2.20
C THR A 250 -7.87 36.30 3.42
N ARG A 251 -7.28 35.95 4.57
CA ARG A 251 -7.41 36.73 5.82
C ARG A 251 -6.80 38.15 5.66
N GLU A 252 -5.65 38.23 5.02
CA GLU A 252 -4.92 39.48 4.82
C GLU A 252 -5.42 40.26 3.60
N LYS A 253 -6.40 39.68 2.85
CA LYS A 253 -6.99 40.28 1.64
C LYS A 253 -5.93 40.74 0.62
N ILE A 254 -4.88 39.93 0.43
CA ILE A 254 -3.79 40.23 -0.49
C ILE A 254 -4.33 40.13 -1.92
N PRO A 255 -4.30 41.24 -2.69
CA PRO A 255 -4.74 41.22 -4.09
C PRO A 255 -3.84 40.34 -4.95
N HIS A 256 -4.39 39.73 -5.99
CA HIS A 256 -3.65 38.84 -6.87
C HIS A 256 -2.42 39.50 -7.49
N GLU A 257 -2.51 40.77 -7.79
CA GLU A 257 -1.42 41.60 -8.37
C GLU A 257 -0.23 41.77 -7.42
N GLN A 258 -0.44 41.57 -6.11
CA GLN A 258 0.59 41.65 -5.08
C GLN A 258 1.18 40.28 -4.71
N LEU A 259 0.66 39.18 -5.29
CA LEU A 259 1.20 37.85 -5.11
C LEU A 259 2.43 37.65 -6.00
N THR A 260 3.48 38.40 -5.73
CA THR A 260 4.80 38.19 -6.36
C THR A 260 5.47 36.95 -5.84
N ASP A 261 6.47 36.43 -6.55
CA ASP A 261 7.25 35.26 -6.12
C ASP A 261 7.84 35.44 -4.73
N ASP A 262 8.39 36.64 -4.43
CA ASP A 262 8.94 36.98 -3.11
C ASP A 262 7.86 36.90 -2.02
N LYS A 263 6.66 37.42 -2.30
CA LYS A 263 5.55 37.38 -1.34
C LYS A 263 5.03 35.98 -1.12
N LEU A 264 4.97 35.15 -2.14
CA LEU A 264 4.62 33.77 -2.03
C LEU A 264 5.65 32.97 -1.21
N ILE A 265 6.94 33.24 -1.41
CA ILE A 265 8.02 32.64 -0.60
C ILE A 265 7.91 33.05 0.87
N GLU A 266 7.65 34.35 1.13
CA GLU A 266 7.43 34.84 2.50
C GLU A 266 6.27 34.10 3.22
N ILE A 267 5.12 34.04 2.55
CA ILE A 267 3.94 33.31 3.08
C ILE A 267 4.27 31.83 3.31
N TRP A 268 4.98 31.19 2.39
CA TRP A 268 5.38 29.80 2.49
C TRP A 268 6.27 29.52 3.72
N GLU A 269 7.26 30.41 3.97
CA GLU A 269 8.11 30.28 5.16
C GLU A 269 7.34 30.53 6.46
N GLN A 270 6.41 31.51 6.49
CA GLN A 270 5.50 31.72 7.62
C GLN A 270 4.68 30.46 7.94
N VAL A 271 4.10 29.85 6.92
CA VAL A 271 3.32 28.62 7.07
C VAL A 271 4.16 27.44 7.58
N LYS A 272 5.40 27.28 7.11
CA LYS A 272 6.32 26.26 7.61
C LYS A 272 6.59 26.40 9.10
N ILE A 273 6.77 27.64 9.57
CA ILE A 273 6.99 27.95 10.99
C ILE A 273 5.71 27.68 11.82
N LEU A 274 4.55 28.12 11.30
CA LEU A 274 3.25 27.93 11.95
C LEU A 274 2.95 26.44 12.19
N LEU A 275 3.11 25.63 11.14
CA LEU A 275 2.80 24.21 11.20
C LEU A 275 3.77 23.44 12.11
N LYS A 276 5.06 23.80 12.14
CA LYS A 276 6.02 23.19 13.10
C LYS A 276 5.66 23.44 14.56
N LYS A 277 5.05 24.59 14.88
CA LYS A 277 4.62 24.91 16.25
C LYS A 277 3.37 24.14 16.67
N ASN A 278 2.53 23.77 15.71
CA ASN A 278 1.29 23.02 16.01
C ASN A 278 1.52 21.50 16.08
N ASP A 279 2.63 21.01 15.55
CA ASP A 279 2.99 19.57 15.57
C ASP A 279 3.93 19.23 16.75
N ALA A 280 4.34 20.24 17.58
CA ALA A 280 5.16 20.11 18.81
C ALA A 280 4.29 20.17 20.06
#